data_2c3f97e399f0aa7fa699993cbba06ffd
#
_entry.id   2c3f97e399f0aa7fa699993cbba06ffd
#
_cell.length_a   1.000
_cell.length_b   1.000
_cell.length_c   1.000
_cell.angle_alpha   90.00
_cell.angle_beta   90.00
_cell.angle_gamma   90.00
#
_symmetry.space_group_name_H-M   'P 1'
#
loop_
_entity.id
_entity.type
_entity.pdbx_description
1 polymer ?
#
loop_
_entity_poly.entity_id
_entity_poly.type
_entity_poly.pdbx_seq_one_letter_code
_entity_poly.pdbx_strand_id
1 'polypeptide(L)'
;MKLFTILCVWVVLLGGFLTSATAQTADLDSLPILRDYTNHRVSSYDVTGANDDGNWQNPIQAGETRTIAEIEGPAIISHIWITISTPEQYHLKKIVLRMYWDEEITPSVEAPVGDFFGLGLGEYFLYDSAALSVGSQKALNTFFPMPFRRSARITVSNEGDETVNAFYYNIDYERHATLPQNIGYFHAQYRQAAPNPSWTTDWNYNGDELVLEHRNPDGANNYIIMEATGRGHYVGVTHSILQNQGDWWGEGDEMIFVDGGEMPQIIGTGSEDYYLGAWCYAGCGINPFGATQPTFAFQRFGNPMNGGDDRGAKWMVYRLHTESPITFTESIKVTIEHGHGNHRADNFYTVGYWYQTEPHQPFPALPVVADRIPQQFDTGGPTLGKR
;
A
#
# COMPACT_ATOMS: atom_id res chain seq x y z
N MET A 1 -47.34 -43.13 -51.41
CA MET A 1 -47.43 -42.87 -49.94
C MET A 1 -46.01 -42.94 -49.38
N LYS A 2 -45.36 -41.78 -49.17
CA LYS A 2 -44.03 -41.69 -48.55
C LYS A 2 -44.20 -40.94 -47.24
N LEU A 3 -43.96 -41.64 -46.11
CA LEU A 3 -43.92 -41.08 -44.78
C LEU A 3 -42.63 -40.24 -44.66
N PHE A 4 -42.76 -38.96 -44.31
CA PHE A 4 -41.67 -38.10 -43.83
C PHE A 4 -41.63 -38.15 -42.30
N THR A 5 -40.54 -38.70 -41.75
CA THR A 5 -40.24 -38.67 -40.33
C THR A 5 -39.50 -37.39 -40.01
N ILE A 6 -40.13 -36.48 -39.23
CA ILE A 6 -39.49 -35.25 -38.77
C ILE A 6 -38.74 -35.59 -37.46
N LEU A 7 -37.42 -35.44 -37.49
CA LEU A 7 -36.51 -35.60 -36.36
C LEU A 7 -36.40 -34.23 -35.67
N CYS A 8 -37.04 -34.04 -34.50
CA CYS A 8 -36.85 -32.86 -33.65
C CYS A 8 -35.55 -33.00 -32.87
N VAL A 9 -34.56 -32.19 -33.22
CA VAL A 9 -33.32 -32.04 -32.45
C VAL A 9 -33.56 -30.96 -31.39
N TRP A 10 -33.55 -31.38 -30.14
CA TRP A 10 -33.52 -30.48 -28.99
C TRP A 10 -32.09 -29.99 -28.76
N VAL A 11 -31.82 -28.72 -29.09
CA VAL A 11 -30.60 -28.05 -28.68
C VAL A 11 -30.79 -27.52 -27.26
N VAL A 12 -30.17 -28.18 -26.27
CA VAL A 12 -30.06 -27.68 -24.91
C VAL A 12 -28.99 -26.62 -24.90
N LEU A 13 -29.37 -25.37 -24.92
CA LEU A 13 -28.49 -24.22 -24.62
C LEU A 13 -28.19 -24.22 -23.12
N LEU A 14 -27.04 -24.77 -22.74
CA LEU A 14 -26.40 -24.50 -21.45
C LEU A 14 -25.95 -23.06 -21.44
N GLY A 15 -26.80 -22.17 -20.96
CA GLY A 15 -26.45 -20.80 -20.62
C GLY A 15 -25.52 -20.80 -19.41
N GLY A 16 -24.21 -20.78 -19.65
CA GLY A 16 -23.25 -20.50 -18.60
C GLY A 16 -23.48 -19.04 -18.13
N PHE A 17 -24.00 -18.87 -16.94
CA PHE A 17 -23.97 -17.59 -16.24
C PHE A 17 -22.51 -17.28 -15.93
N LEU A 18 -21.87 -16.47 -16.77
CA LEU A 18 -20.66 -15.75 -16.40
C LEU A 18 -21.09 -14.69 -15.39
N THR A 19 -21.00 -15.02 -14.11
CA THR A 19 -21.04 -13.99 -13.06
C THR A 19 -19.76 -13.18 -13.20
N SER A 20 -19.86 -12.01 -13.81
CA SER A 20 -18.83 -10.98 -13.72
C SER A 20 -18.69 -10.64 -12.24
N ALA A 21 -17.56 -10.99 -11.64
CA ALA A 21 -17.19 -10.47 -10.33
C ALA A 21 -16.93 -8.96 -10.51
N THR A 22 -17.95 -8.15 -10.27
CA THR A 22 -17.78 -6.70 -10.10
C THR A 22 -17.03 -6.49 -8.80
N ALA A 23 -15.90 -5.77 -8.86
CA ALA A 23 -15.21 -5.32 -7.66
C ALA A 23 -16.20 -4.53 -6.79
N GLN A 24 -16.50 -5.04 -5.61
CA GLN A 24 -17.42 -4.41 -4.68
C GLN A 24 -16.69 -3.28 -3.95
N THR A 25 -16.82 -2.05 -4.45
CA THR A 25 -16.96 -0.90 -3.54
C THR A 25 -18.14 -1.23 -2.63
N ALA A 26 -18.05 -0.89 -1.32
CA ALA A 26 -19.15 -1.15 -0.39
C ALA A 26 -20.45 -0.56 -0.97
N ASP A 27 -21.15 -1.37 -1.74
CA ASP A 27 -22.36 -1.00 -2.41
C ASP A 27 -23.48 -1.06 -1.37
N LEU A 28 -23.99 0.10 -1.00
CA LEU A 28 -25.11 0.20 -0.05
C LEU A 28 -26.29 -0.68 -0.49
N ASP A 29 -26.48 -0.89 -1.78
CA ASP A 29 -27.51 -1.74 -2.34
C ASP A 29 -27.30 -3.23 -1.99
N SER A 30 -26.08 -3.63 -1.66
CA SER A 30 -25.77 -4.99 -1.22
C SER A 30 -26.06 -5.25 0.27
N LEU A 31 -26.24 -4.22 1.10
CA LEU A 31 -26.45 -4.37 2.55
C LEU A 31 -27.68 -5.20 2.92
N PRO A 32 -28.84 -5.13 2.21
CA PRO A 32 -30.00 -5.94 2.52
C PRO A 32 -29.83 -7.44 2.17
N ILE A 33 -28.78 -7.82 1.43
CA ILE A 33 -28.55 -9.20 0.99
C ILE A 33 -27.99 -10.00 2.16
N LEU A 34 -28.66 -11.09 2.54
CA LEU A 34 -28.20 -12.00 3.58
C LEU A 34 -26.88 -12.65 3.18
N ARG A 35 -25.98 -12.81 4.15
CA ARG A 35 -24.62 -13.33 3.95
C ARG A 35 -24.52 -14.77 4.43
N ASP A 36 -23.73 -15.58 3.71
CA ASP A 36 -23.50 -17.00 3.99
C ASP A 36 -22.22 -17.24 4.79
N TYR A 37 -21.88 -16.33 5.71
CA TYR A 37 -20.72 -16.44 6.59
C TYR A 37 -21.10 -16.08 8.04
N THR A 38 -20.22 -16.38 8.98
CA THR A 38 -20.36 -15.95 10.38
C THR A 38 -19.26 -14.94 10.72
N ASN A 39 -19.64 -13.87 11.43
CA ASN A 39 -18.71 -12.83 11.86
C ASN A 39 -18.04 -13.21 13.17
N HIS A 40 -16.76 -12.94 13.24
CA HIS A 40 -15.91 -13.15 14.40
C HIS A 40 -14.96 -11.98 14.62
N ARG A 41 -14.39 -11.91 15.82
CA ARG A 41 -13.37 -10.90 16.16
C ARG A 41 -12.29 -11.50 17.04
N VAL A 42 -11.03 -11.17 16.75
CA VAL A 42 -9.92 -11.24 17.69
C VAL A 42 -9.61 -9.80 18.12
N SER A 43 -9.46 -9.56 19.40
CA SER A 43 -9.18 -8.21 19.90
C SER A 43 -8.35 -8.23 21.19
N SER A 44 -7.89 -7.05 21.59
CA SER A 44 -7.15 -6.82 22.85
C SER A 44 -8.08 -6.64 24.06
N TYR A 45 -9.27 -7.21 24.06
CA TYR A 45 -10.18 -7.12 25.19
C TYR A 45 -9.68 -7.91 26.41
N ASP A 46 -10.02 -7.46 27.60
CA ASP A 46 -9.73 -8.18 28.83
C ASP A 46 -10.63 -9.43 28.95
N VAL A 47 -10.02 -10.59 28.77
CA VAL A 47 -10.73 -11.90 28.81
C VAL A 47 -11.37 -12.21 30.14
N THR A 48 -10.97 -11.53 31.22
CA THR A 48 -11.58 -11.70 32.56
C THR A 48 -12.89 -10.94 32.69
N GLY A 49 -13.22 -10.04 31.73
CA GLY A 49 -14.36 -9.15 31.78
C GLY A 49 -14.15 -7.93 32.67
N ALA A 50 -12.92 -7.67 33.12
CA ALA A 50 -12.54 -6.42 33.78
C ALA A 50 -12.23 -5.31 32.74
N ASN A 51 -11.37 -4.36 33.04
CA ASN A 51 -11.13 -3.20 32.20
C ASN A 51 -9.62 -3.01 31.89
N ASP A 52 -8.88 -4.09 31.71
CA ASP A 52 -7.46 -4.09 31.34
C ASP A 52 -7.27 -4.35 29.84
N ASP A 53 -8.14 -3.78 29.04
CA ASP A 53 -8.06 -3.85 27.58
C ASP A 53 -6.74 -3.25 27.07
N GLY A 54 -6.25 -3.76 25.91
CA GLY A 54 -5.03 -3.25 25.29
C GLY A 54 -3.73 -3.70 25.94
N ASN A 55 -3.80 -4.66 26.89
CA ASN A 55 -2.66 -5.26 27.58
C ASN A 55 -1.85 -4.30 28.46
N TRP A 56 -2.50 -3.36 29.18
CA TRP A 56 -1.85 -2.45 30.10
C TRP A 56 -0.97 -3.16 31.15
N GLN A 57 -1.40 -4.35 31.61
CA GLN A 57 -0.64 -5.19 32.55
C GLN A 57 0.37 -6.09 31.85
N ASN A 58 0.30 -6.20 30.53
CA ASN A 58 1.22 -7.00 29.72
C ASN A 58 1.69 -6.20 28.50
N PRO A 59 2.45 -5.11 28.70
CA PRO A 59 2.95 -4.26 27.61
C PRO A 59 3.94 -5.03 26.72
N ILE A 60 4.11 -4.57 25.47
CA ILE A 60 5.08 -5.15 24.52
C ILE A 60 6.45 -4.53 24.78
N GLN A 61 7.38 -5.35 25.26
CA GLN A 61 8.73 -4.88 25.62
C GLN A 61 9.56 -4.56 24.38
N ALA A 62 10.60 -3.75 24.55
CA ALA A 62 11.63 -3.52 23.53
C ALA A 62 12.22 -4.86 23.07
N GLY A 63 12.32 -5.07 21.76
CA GLY A 63 12.81 -6.32 21.14
C GLY A 63 11.80 -7.47 21.14
N GLU A 64 10.61 -7.32 21.73
CA GLU A 64 9.59 -8.37 21.77
C GLU A 64 8.83 -8.45 20.44
N THR A 65 8.57 -9.69 20.01
CA THR A 65 7.59 -9.99 18.95
C THR A 65 6.41 -10.72 19.59
N ARG A 66 5.22 -10.15 19.43
CA ARG A 66 3.97 -10.70 19.96
C ARG A 66 3.05 -11.15 18.84
N THR A 67 2.51 -12.36 18.95
CA THR A 67 1.38 -12.81 18.15
C THR A 67 0.11 -12.18 18.71
N ILE A 68 -0.58 -11.38 17.89
CA ILE A 68 -1.83 -10.70 18.26
C ILE A 68 -3.07 -11.41 17.74
N ALA A 69 -2.92 -12.28 16.73
CA ALA A 69 -3.99 -13.12 16.23
C ALA A 69 -3.47 -14.44 15.67
N GLU A 70 -4.19 -15.52 15.97
CA GLU A 70 -4.14 -16.82 15.29
C GLU A 70 -5.59 -17.21 14.95
N ILE A 71 -5.89 -17.35 13.67
CA ILE A 71 -7.24 -17.55 13.18
C ILE A 71 -7.27 -18.78 12.28
N GLU A 72 -8.17 -19.72 12.57
CA GLU A 72 -8.42 -20.88 11.71
C GLU A 72 -9.31 -20.48 10.52
N GLY A 73 -8.95 -20.95 9.31
CA GLY A 73 -9.71 -20.77 8.09
C GLY A 73 -10.68 -21.93 7.77
N PRO A 74 -11.37 -21.85 6.63
CA PRO A 74 -11.28 -20.76 5.63
C PRO A 74 -11.99 -19.48 6.09
N ALA A 75 -11.31 -18.35 5.96
CA ALA A 75 -11.85 -17.07 6.42
C ALA A 75 -11.30 -15.89 5.60
N ILE A 76 -11.90 -14.71 5.78
CA ILE A 76 -11.46 -13.44 5.23
C ILE A 76 -11.41 -12.42 6.36
N ILE A 77 -10.23 -11.85 6.66
CA ILE A 77 -10.17 -10.67 7.52
C ILE A 77 -10.77 -9.51 6.71
N SER A 78 -11.78 -8.86 7.27
CA SER A 78 -12.52 -7.79 6.59
C SER A 78 -12.19 -6.39 7.11
N HIS A 79 -11.66 -6.30 8.34
CA HIS A 79 -11.27 -5.03 8.96
C HIS A 79 -10.24 -5.25 10.04
N ILE A 80 -9.24 -4.38 10.11
CA ILE A 80 -8.31 -4.27 11.23
C ILE A 80 -8.30 -2.82 11.70
N TRP A 81 -8.54 -2.62 13.00
CA TRP A 81 -8.36 -1.36 13.69
C TRP A 81 -7.26 -1.49 14.74
N ILE A 82 -6.36 -0.50 14.79
CA ILE A 82 -5.24 -0.44 15.75
C ILE A 82 -5.09 0.96 16.32
N THR A 83 -4.75 1.04 17.60
CA THR A 83 -4.19 2.27 18.22
C THR A 83 -3.10 1.92 19.21
N ILE A 84 -2.12 2.82 19.35
CA ILE A 84 -0.85 2.54 20.03
C ILE A 84 -0.54 3.66 21.04
N SER A 85 -0.13 3.27 22.26
CA SER A 85 0.39 4.18 23.27
C SER A 85 1.79 3.75 23.70
N THR A 86 2.77 4.61 23.43
CA THR A 86 4.16 4.43 23.80
C THR A 86 4.83 5.82 23.88
N PRO A 87 5.85 6.03 24.73
CA PRO A 87 6.71 7.20 24.70
C PRO A 87 7.71 7.19 23.54
N GLU A 88 7.86 6.06 22.83
CA GLU A 88 8.83 5.87 21.76
C GLU A 88 8.62 6.89 20.62
N GLN A 89 9.68 7.65 20.33
CA GLN A 89 9.72 8.52 19.17
C GLN A 89 9.81 7.67 17.89
N TYR A 90 9.08 8.06 16.85
CA TYR A 90 8.99 7.31 15.60
C TYR A 90 8.51 5.85 15.77
N HIS A 91 7.68 5.57 16.79
CA HIS A 91 7.12 4.21 16.97
C HIS A 91 6.43 3.67 15.72
N LEU A 92 5.85 4.55 14.89
CA LEU A 92 5.25 4.18 13.60
C LEU A 92 6.25 3.55 12.61
N LYS A 93 7.55 3.84 12.76
CA LYS A 93 8.65 3.27 11.97
C LYS A 93 9.34 2.09 12.66
N LYS A 94 9.20 1.98 13.98
CA LYS A 94 9.91 1.03 14.83
C LYS A 94 9.05 -0.18 15.20
N ILE A 95 7.74 -0.08 15.14
CA ILE A 95 6.82 -1.22 15.36
C ILE A 95 6.53 -1.83 13.99
N VAL A 96 6.79 -3.13 13.84
CA VAL A 96 6.65 -3.85 12.57
C VAL A 96 5.46 -4.80 12.63
N LEU A 97 4.56 -4.67 11.66
CA LEU A 97 3.41 -5.54 11.43
C LEU A 97 3.78 -6.62 10.42
N ARG A 98 3.51 -7.90 10.78
CA ARG A 98 3.68 -9.04 9.88
C ARG A 98 2.44 -9.91 9.88
N MET A 99 2.06 -10.41 8.70
CA MET A 99 0.95 -11.34 8.55
C MET A 99 1.40 -12.53 7.70
N TYR A 100 0.95 -13.71 8.09
CA TYR A 100 1.33 -14.99 7.49
C TYR A 100 0.07 -15.78 7.17
N TRP A 101 -0.03 -16.32 5.97
CA TRP A 101 -1.17 -17.10 5.51
C TRP A 101 -0.81 -18.58 5.41
N ASP A 102 -1.76 -19.44 5.79
CA ASP A 102 -1.74 -20.88 5.54
C ASP A 102 -0.44 -21.59 5.97
N GLU A 103 0.10 -21.21 7.14
CA GLU A 103 1.31 -21.78 7.75
C GLU A 103 2.63 -21.41 7.02
N GLU A 104 2.60 -20.41 6.11
CA GLU A 104 3.83 -19.89 5.53
C GLU A 104 4.79 -19.38 6.62
N ILE A 105 6.09 -19.67 6.40
CA ILE A 105 7.14 -19.26 7.34
C ILE A 105 7.65 -17.85 7.08
N THR A 106 7.51 -17.37 5.85
CA THR A 106 7.82 -15.99 5.44
C THR A 106 6.55 -15.16 5.47
N PRO A 107 6.61 -13.88 5.88
CA PRO A 107 5.42 -13.03 5.92
C PRO A 107 4.97 -12.64 4.53
N SER A 108 3.67 -12.69 4.27
CA SER A 108 3.02 -12.12 3.08
C SER A 108 2.74 -10.61 3.25
N VAL A 109 2.74 -10.12 4.48
CA VAL A 109 2.70 -8.70 4.83
C VAL A 109 3.88 -8.40 5.75
N GLU A 110 4.73 -7.44 5.37
CA GLU A 110 5.81 -6.94 6.23
C GLU A 110 6.02 -5.45 5.99
N ALA A 111 5.68 -4.65 7.01
CA ALA A 111 5.87 -3.21 6.98
C ALA A 111 5.97 -2.63 8.39
N PRO A 112 6.68 -1.51 8.60
CA PRO A 112 6.47 -0.69 9.78
C PRO A 112 5.00 -0.30 9.86
N VAL A 113 4.44 -0.29 11.08
CA VAL A 113 3.00 -0.11 11.25
C VAL A 113 2.50 1.20 10.64
N GLY A 114 3.28 2.29 10.79
CA GLY A 114 2.91 3.57 10.18
C GLY A 114 2.87 3.50 8.66
N ASP A 115 3.89 2.91 8.06
CA ASP A 115 3.99 2.79 6.60
C ASP A 115 2.85 1.96 6.01
N PHE A 116 2.45 0.86 6.69
CA PHE A 116 1.31 0.06 6.25
C PHE A 116 0.02 0.89 6.17
N PHE A 117 -0.15 1.89 7.04
CA PHE A 117 -1.29 2.81 7.03
C PHE A 117 -0.98 4.15 6.35
N GLY A 118 0.05 4.25 5.51
CA GLY A 118 0.40 5.45 4.75
C GLY A 118 1.08 6.58 5.56
N LEU A 119 1.49 6.31 6.80
CA LEU A 119 2.19 7.25 7.68
C LEU A 119 3.71 7.10 7.59
N GLY A 120 4.27 6.98 6.39
CA GLY A 120 5.66 6.62 6.12
C GLY A 120 6.71 7.62 6.63
N LEU A 121 6.32 8.84 7.01
CA LEU A 121 7.20 9.81 7.65
C LEU A 121 7.15 9.76 9.18
N GLY A 122 6.42 8.77 9.75
CA GLY A 122 6.34 8.59 11.19
C GLY A 122 5.47 9.62 11.92
N GLU A 123 4.62 10.34 11.20
CA GLU A 123 3.73 11.37 11.71
C GLU A 123 2.26 11.00 11.48
N TYR A 124 1.40 11.28 12.47
CA TYR A 124 -0.03 11.09 12.34
C TYR A 124 -0.68 12.28 11.63
N PHE A 125 -1.51 11.96 10.65
CA PHE A 125 -2.44 12.91 10.02
C PHE A 125 -3.73 12.17 9.63
N LEU A 126 -4.80 12.92 9.40
CA LEU A 126 -6.11 12.36 9.10
C LEU A 126 -6.26 12.15 7.58
N TYR A 127 -6.73 10.99 7.19
CA TYR A 127 -7.19 10.74 5.82
C TYR A 127 -8.13 9.53 5.78
N ASP A 128 -8.89 9.42 4.70
CA ASP A 128 -9.81 8.31 4.45
C ASP A 128 -9.77 7.90 2.98
N SER A 129 -9.67 6.60 2.74
CA SER A 129 -9.71 5.99 1.42
C SER A 129 -10.56 4.72 1.44
N ALA A 130 -10.74 4.07 0.29
CA ALA A 130 -11.51 2.83 0.21
C ALA A 130 -10.94 1.69 1.07
N ALA A 131 -9.62 1.67 1.31
CA ALA A 131 -8.97 0.54 1.97
C ALA A 131 -8.19 0.91 3.22
N LEU A 132 -7.83 2.18 3.39
CA LEU A 132 -7.02 2.65 4.52
C LEU A 132 -7.59 3.94 5.05
N SER A 133 -7.64 4.08 6.37
CA SER A 133 -7.96 5.36 6.99
C SER A 133 -7.21 5.58 8.30
N VAL A 134 -6.92 6.84 8.59
CA VAL A 134 -6.39 7.30 9.87
C VAL A 134 -7.37 8.32 10.42
N GLY A 135 -8.08 7.92 11.46
CA GLY A 135 -9.13 8.74 12.09
C GLY A 135 -8.79 9.09 13.53
N SER A 136 -9.54 10.02 14.09
CA SER A 136 -9.53 10.36 15.51
C SER A 136 -8.15 10.26 16.17
N GLN A 137 -7.21 11.09 15.74
CA GLN A 137 -5.81 11.19 16.20
C GLN A 137 -4.92 9.98 15.82
N LYS A 138 -5.16 8.79 16.35
CA LYS A 138 -4.26 7.62 16.23
C LYS A 138 -5.00 6.34 15.83
N ALA A 139 -6.22 6.44 15.33
CA ALA A 139 -6.99 5.28 14.90
C ALA A 139 -6.57 4.86 13.49
N LEU A 140 -5.86 3.75 13.40
CA LEU A 140 -5.36 3.15 12.16
C LEU A 140 -6.36 2.09 11.70
N ASN A 141 -6.87 2.20 10.48
CA ASN A 141 -7.84 1.26 9.93
C ASN A 141 -7.42 0.72 8.57
N THR A 142 -7.65 -0.56 8.34
CA THR A 142 -7.59 -1.14 7.00
C THR A 142 -8.82 -1.99 6.72
N PHE A 143 -9.34 -1.85 5.50
CA PHE A 143 -10.49 -2.57 4.97
C PHE A 143 -10.11 -3.46 3.78
N PHE A 144 -8.82 -3.69 3.53
CA PHE A 144 -8.39 -4.69 2.56
C PHE A 144 -8.93 -6.07 2.95
N PRO A 145 -9.68 -6.76 2.08
CA PRO A 145 -10.06 -8.15 2.33
C PRO A 145 -8.82 -9.05 2.34
N MET A 146 -8.59 -9.82 3.38
CA MET A 146 -7.42 -10.69 3.51
C MET A 146 -7.86 -12.16 3.64
N PRO A 147 -8.09 -12.86 2.53
CA PRO A 147 -8.53 -14.25 2.53
C PRO A 147 -7.39 -15.22 2.85
N PHE A 148 -7.72 -16.30 3.56
CA PHE A 148 -6.83 -17.44 3.81
C PHE A 148 -7.63 -18.72 3.93
N ARG A 149 -7.03 -19.87 3.59
CA ARG A 149 -7.76 -21.15 3.48
C ARG A 149 -7.65 -22.02 4.72
N ARG A 150 -6.51 -21.95 5.44
CA ARG A 150 -6.24 -22.80 6.61
C ARG A 150 -6.02 -21.99 7.88
N SER A 151 -5.16 -21.00 7.81
CA SER A 151 -4.81 -20.20 8.98
C SER A 151 -4.28 -18.81 8.64
N ALA A 152 -4.47 -17.87 9.55
CA ALA A 152 -3.79 -16.59 9.57
C ALA A 152 -3.08 -16.40 10.90
N ARG A 153 -1.82 -15.93 10.86
CA ARG A 153 -1.06 -15.50 12.04
C ARG A 153 -0.62 -14.05 11.83
N ILE A 154 -0.92 -13.20 12.80
CA ILE A 154 -0.56 -11.79 12.79
C ILE A 154 0.34 -11.49 13.97
N THR A 155 1.49 -10.88 13.71
CA THR A 155 2.47 -10.51 14.72
C THR A 155 2.82 -9.03 14.68
N VAL A 156 3.19 -8.50 15.85
CA VAL A 156 3.72 -7.16 16.03
C VAL A 156 5.06 -7.27 16.73
N SER A 157 6.11 -6.67 16.13
CA SER A 157 7.46 -6.61 16.72
C SER A 157 7.74 -5.18 17.17
N ASN A 158 8.10 -5.00 18.42
CA ASN A 158 8.60 -3.73 18.93
C ASN A 158 10.12 -3.67 18.72
N GLU A 159 10.56 -3.05 17.65
CA GLU A 159 11.99 -2.87 17.35
C GLU A 159 12.53 -1.53 17.87
N GLY A 160 11.76 -0.84 18.74
CA GLY A 160 12.16 0.37 19.45
C GLY A 160 12.90 0.07 20.75
N ASP A 161 13.33 1.13 21.42
CA ASP A 161 14.04 1.08 22.71
C ASP A 161 13.09 1.20 23.89
N GLU A 162 11.88 1.71 23.69
CA GLU A 162 10.88 1.95 24.72
C GLU A 162 9.74 0.93 24.67
N THR A 163 9.11 0.71 25.81
CA THR A 163 7.96 -0.19 25.91
C THR A 163 6.73 0.37 25.21
N VAL A 164 6.01 -0.47 24.50
CA VAL A 164 4.65 -0.19 24.03
C VAL A 164 3.69 -0.44 25.19
N ASN A 165 3.24 0.63 25.85
CA ASN A 165 2.45 0.55 27.08
C ASN A 165 1.05 0.01 26.83
N ALA A 166 0.45 0.32 25.67
CA ALA A 166 -0.81 -0.26 25.24
C ALA A 166 -0.86 -0.40 23.73
N PHE A 167 -1.39 -1.52 23.28
CA PHE A 167 -1.65 -1.85 21.90
C PHE A 167 -3.07 -2.37 21.79
N TYR A 168 -4.00 -1.47 21.44
CA TYR A 168 -5.39 -1.84 21.24
C TYR A 168 -5.62 -2.24 19.81
N TYR A 169 -6.34 -3.35 19.59
CA TYR A 169 -6.70 -3.79 18.27
C TYR A 169 -8.05 -4.51 18.22
N ASN A 170 -8.70 -4.42 17.08
CA ASN A 170 -9.83 -5.23 16.66
C ASN A 170 -9.52 -5.81 15.27
N ILE A 171 -9.61 -7.11 15.11
CA ILE A 171 -9.44 -7.84 13.86
C ILE A 171 -10.75 -8.56 13.59
N ASP A 172 -11.57 -7.99 12.71
CA ASP A 172 -12.84 -8.55 12.28
C ASP A 172 -12.63 -9.50 11.12
N TYR A 173 -13.24 -10.68 11.16
CA TYR A 173 -13.14 -11.64 10.08
C TYR A 173 -14.46 -12.40 9.87
N GLU A 174 -14.62 -12.85 8.63
CA GLU A 174 -15.74 -13.64 8.14
C GLU A 174 -15.28 -15.09 8.01
N ARG A 175 -15.92 -16.02 8.73
CA ARG A 175 -15.66 -17.45 8.56
C ARG A 175 -16.60 -18.01 7.50
N HIS A 176 -16.02 -18.65 6.49
CA HIS A 176 -16.71 -19.23 5.35
C HIS A 176 -16.68 -20.76 5.39
N ALA A 177 -17.68 -21.43 4.80
CA ALA A 177 -17.61 -22.87 4.61
C ALA A 177 -16.53 -23.27 3.61
N THR A 178 -16.36 -22.47 2.56
CA THR A 178 -15.33 -22.62 1.51
C THR A 178 -15.01 -21.24 0.91
N LEU A 179 -13.81 -21.11 0.34
CA LEU A 179 -13.45 -19.94 -0.45
C LEU A 179 -13.29 -20.31 -1.95
N PRO A 180 -13.56 -19.36 -2.88
CA PRO A 180 -13.36 -19.59 -4.30
C PRO A 180 -11.93 -20.05 -4.60
N GLN A 181 -11.76 -20.95 -5.58
CA GLN A 181 -10.43 -21.48 -5.92
C GLN A 181 -9.48 -20.40 -6.49
N ASN A 182 -10.04 -19.38 -7.14
CA ASN A 182 -9.30 -18.28 -7.77
C ASN A 182 -9.10 -17.07 -6.86
N ILE A 183 -9.38 -17.18 -5.55
CA ILE A 183 -9.11 -16.10 -4.60
C ILE A 183 -7.61 -16.01 -4.33
N GLY A 184 -7.04 -14.81 -4.44
CA GLY A 184 -5.64 -14.50 -4.12
C GLY A 184 -5.45 -14.15 -2.65
N TYR A 185 -4.26 -14.37 -2.13
CA TYR A 185 -3.87 -13.95 -0.79
C TYR A 185 -3.39 -12.51 -0.82
N PHE A 186 -3.68 -11.74 0.22
CA PHE A 186 -3.26 -10.36 0.35
C PHE A 186 -1.78 -10.25 0.71
N HIS A 187 -1.08 -9.34 0.04
CA HIS A 187 0.32 -9.04 0.28
C HIS A 187 0.52 -7.55 0.43
N ALA A 188 1.47 -7.18 1.29
CA ALA A 188 1.92 -5.79 1.42
C ALA A 188 3.41 -5.75 1.78
N GLN A 189 4.19 -4.97 1.05
CA GLN A 189 5.63 -4.88 1.24
C GLN A 189 6.09 -3.44 1.36
N TYR A 190 6.83 -3.16 2.44
CA TYR A 190 7.55 -1.92 2.61
C TYR A 190 8.82 -1.89 1.76
N ARG A 191 9.05 -0.76 1.12
CA ARG A 191 10.29 -0.41 0.44
C ARG A 191 10.71 1.02 0.78
N GLN A 192 12.02 1.29 0.72
CA GLN A 192 12.56 2.63 0.85
C GLN A 192 13.83 2.81 0.01
N ALA A 193 14.06 4.06 -0.40
CA ALA A 193 15.37 4.59 -0.76
C ALA A 193 15.52 5.95 -0.08
N ALA A 194 16.50 6.07 0.79
CA ALA A 194 16.72 7.26 1.60
C ALA A 194 18.21 7.53 1.76
N PRO A 195 18.79 8.38 0.87
CA PRO A 195 18.19 8.98 -0.32
C PRO A 195 18.14 8.05 -1.54
N ASN A 196 17.33 8.41 -2.55
CA ASN A 196 17.43 7.82 -3.89
C ASN A 196 18.77 8.21 -4.53
N PRO A 197 19.42 7.32 -5.30
CA PRO A 197 20.66 7.64 -6.01
C PRO A 197 20.37 8.46 -7.27
N SER A 198 20.72 9.75 -7.29
CA SER A 198 20.62 10.58 -8.49
C SER A 198 21.84 10.42 -9.40
N TRP A 199 21.61 10.57 -10.72
CA TRP A 199 22.73 10.55 -11.68
C TRP A 199 23.45 11.89 -11.82
N THR A 200 22.87 13.00 -11.30
CA THR A 200 23.48 14.33 -11.33
C THR A 200 23.08 15.18 -10.14
N THR A 201 23.94 16.11 -9.77
CA THR A 201 23.66 17.20 -8.82
C THR A 201 23.75 18.56 -9.49
N ASP A 202 24.10 18.61 -10.79
CA ASP A 202 24.29 19.83 -11.57
C ASP A 202 23.00 20.22 -12.29
N TRP A 203 22.01 20.65 -11.51
CA TRP A 203 20.75 21.14 -11.99
C TRP A 203 20.18 22.19 -11.02
N ASN A 204 19.36 23.12 -11.52
CA ASN A 204 18.77 24.20 -10.74
C ASN A 204 17.25 24.12 -10.65
N TYR A 205 16.60 23.46 -11.60
CA TYR A 205 15.15 23.20 -11.63
C TYR A 205 14.83 22.08 -12.63
N ASN A 206 13.67 21.48 -12.51
CA ASN A 206 13.24 20.33 -13.34
C ASN A 206 13.25 20.61 -14.85
N GLY A 207 13.11 21.87 -15.27
CA GLY A 207 13.13 22.28 -16.67
C GLY A 207 14.52 22.59 -17.25
N ASP A 208 15.61 22.29 -16.54
CA ASP A 208 16.96 22.43 -17.10
C ASP A 208 17.16 21.49 -18.29
N GLU A 209 17.79 21.97 -19.36
CA GLU A 209 18.03 21.22 -20.61
C GLU A 209 18.72 19.87 -20.33
N LEU A 210 19.73 19.87 -19.45
CA LEU A 210 20.43 18.66 -19.01
C LEU A 210 19.46 17.60 -18.46
N VAL A 211 18.47 18.01 -17.68
CA VAL A 211 17.48 17.11 -17.08
C VAL A 211 16.49 16.62 -18.12
N LEU A 212 15.95 17.54 -18.95
CA LEU A 212 14.93 17.20 -19.96
C LEU A 212 15.47 16.34 -21.11
N GLU A 213 16.77 16.41 -21.43
CA GLU A 213 17.39 15.61 -22.48
C GLU A 213 17.81 14.21 -22.00
N HIS A 214 17.88 13.97 -20.69
CA HIS A 214 18.21 12.65 -20.16
C HIS A 214 17.10 11.64 -20.45
N ARG A 215 17.47 10.44 -20.87
CA ARG A 215 16.52 9.42 -21.31
C ARG A 215 16.62 8.18 -20.43
N ASN A 216 15.48 7.65 -20.04
CA ASN A 216 15.35 6.43 -19.25
C ASN A 216 14.25 5.51 -19.80
N PRO A 217 14.38 4.98 -21.03
CA PRO A 217 13.31 4.24 -21.69
C PRO A 217 13.03 2.85 -21.09
N ASP A 218 13.98 2.28 -20.37
CA ASP A 218 13.94 0.93 -19.79
C ASP A 218 13.78 0.92 -18.27
N GLY A 219 13.57 2.10 -17.65
CA GLY A 219 13.40 2.24 -16.21
C GLY A 219 14.65 1.88 -15.40
N ALA A 220 15.84 2.04 -15.98
CA ALA A 220 17.09 1.81 -15.28
C ALA A 220 17.20 2.71 -14.05
N ASN A 221 17.56 2.13 -12.90
CA ASN A 221 17.70 2.81 -11.61
C ASN A 221 16.40 3.43 -11.05
N ASN A 222 15.22 3.12 -11.58
CA ASN A 222 13.96 3.53 -10.99
C ASN A 222 13.82 3.01 -9.56
N TYR A 223 13.17 3.77 -8.72
CA TYR A 223 12.74 3.31 -7.41
C TYR A 223 11.73 2.17 -7.57
N ILE A 224 11.97 1.05 -6.87
CA ILE A 224 11.10 -0.13 -6.92
C ILE A 224 10.04 -0.01 -5.82
N ILE A 225 8.77 0.11 -6.21
CA ILE A 225 7.63 0.11 -5.30
C ILE A 225 7.36 -1.31 -4.80
N MET A 226 7.30 -2.30 -5.70
CA MET A 226 7.15 -3.71 -5.36
C MET A 226 7.58 -4.62 -6.51
N GLU A 227 7.93 -5.84 -6.16
CA GLU A 227 8.17 -6.94 -7.10
C GLU A 227 7.49 -8.20 -6.58
N ALA A 228 6.90 -8.97 -7.48
CA ALA A 228 6.33 -10.28 -7.15
C ALA A 228 6.54 -11.27 -8.29
N THR A 229 6.70 -12.54 -7.91
CA THR A 229 6.74 -13.69 -8.83
C THR A 229 5.58 -14.61 -8.50
N GLY A 230 4.89 -15.10 -9.51
CA GLY A 230 3.68 -15.91 -9.41
C GLY A 230 2.53 -15.29 -10.19
N ARG A 231 1.31 -15.66 -9.85
CA ARG A 231 0.11 -15.13 -10.49
C ARG A 231 -0.67 -14.24 -9.51
N GLY A 232 -1.03 -13.03 -9.94
CA GLY A 232 -1.73 -12.11 -9.08
C GLY A 232 -2.15 -10.82 -9.77
N HIS A 233 -2.42 -9.81 -8.95
CA HIS A 233 -2.70 -8.46 -9.42
C HIS A 233 -2.32 -7.40 -8.37
N TYR A 234 -1.69 -6.34 -8.83
CA TYR A 234 -1.35 -5.17 -8.04
C TYR A 234 -2.57 -4.28 -7.85
N VAL A 235 -2.80 -3.81 -6.61
CA VAL A 235 -3.99 -3.04 -6.25
C VAL A 235 -3.71 -1.66 -5.68
N GLY A 236 -2.45 -1.28 -5.50
CA GLY A 236 -2.14 0.09 -5.10
C GLY A 236 -0.89 0.28 -4.26
N VAL A 237 -0.68 1.53 -3.88
CA VAL A 237 0.49 1.98 -3.12
C VAL A 237 0.16 3.19 -2.25
N THR A 238 0.79 3.25 -1.10
CA THR A 238 1.02 4.49 -0.34
C THR A 238 2.47 4.92 -0.51
N HIS A 239 2.72 6.20 -0.76
CA HIS A 239 4.04 6.74 -1.00
C HIS A 239 4.24 8.01 -0.19
N SER A 240 5.22 7.99 0.70
CA SER A 240 5.64 9.15 1.48
C SER A 240 6.99 9.65 0.99
N ILE A 241 7.12 10.95 0.81
CA ILE A 241 8.31 11.60 0.28
C ILE A 241 8.84 12.63 1.28
N LEU A 242 10.15 12.60 1.54
CA LEU A 242 10.86 13.68 2.22
C LEU A 242 11.85 14.27 1.23
N GLN A 243 11.63 15.51 0.82
CA GLN A 243 12.47 16.18 -0.15
C GLN A 243 13.84 16.53 0.45
N ASN A 244 14.90 16.07 -0.18
CA ASN A 244 16.28 16.46 0.10
C ASN A 244 16.73 17.65 -0.76
N GLN A 245 15.98 17.94 -1.81
CA GLN A 245 16.25 18.99 -2.79
C GLN A 245 15.01 19.87 -2.95
N GLY A 246 15.21 21.11 -3.35
CA GLY A 246 14.12 22.02 -3.72
C GLY A 246 13.54 21.66 -5.08
N ASP A 247 12.53 22.43 -5.48
CA ASP A 247 11.72 22.24 -6.66
C ASP A 247 10.73 21.05 -6.55
N TRP A 248 9.79 20.91 -7.50
CA TRP A 248 8.75 19.92 -7.53
C TRP A 248 9.32 18.49 -7.66
N TRP A 249 8.85 17.57 -6.80
CA TRP A 249 9.38 16.19 -6.73
C TRP A 249 8.78 15.22 -7.77
N GLY A 250 7.58 15.53 -8.28
CA GLY A 250 6.66 14.55 -8.88
C GLY A 250 6.72 14.44 -10.41
N GLU A 251 7.87 14.70 -11.05
CA GLU A 251 8.02 14.58 -12.50
C GLU A 251 8.38 13.16 -12.99
N GLY A 252 8.64 12.24 -12.08
CA GLY A 252 9.11 10.91 -12.44
C GLY A 252 7.98 9.99 -12.90
N ASP A 253 8.17 9.30 -14.03
CA ASP A 253 7.21 8.40 -14.63
C ASP A 253 7.10 7.09 -13.88
N GLU A 254 5.87 6.55 -13.69
CA GLU A 254 5.73 5.15 -13.33
C GLU A 254 6.03 4.26 -14.53
N MET A 255 6.75 3.17 -14.26
CA MET A 255 7.07 2.15 -15.26
C MET A 255 6.80 0.77 -14.67
N ILE A 256 5.87 0.03 -15.27
CA ILE A 256 5.44 -1.28 -14.76
C ILE A 256 5.77 -2.36 -15.78
N PHE A 257 6.53 -3.34 -15.31
CA PHE A 257 6.96 -4.51 -16.07
C PHE A 257 6.12 -5.71 -15.67
N VAL A 258 5.54 -6.38 -16.65
CA VAL A 258 4.65 -7.52 -16.43
C VAL A 258 5.22 -8.74 -17.17
N ASP A 259 5.20 -9.90 -16.50
CA ASP A 259 5.52 -11.21 -17.05
C ASP A 259 6.88 -11.26 -17.78
N GLY A 260 7.92 -10.72 -17.11
CA GLY A 260 9.31 -10.77 -17.56
C GLY A 260 9.66 -9.87 -18.74
N GLY A 261 8.81 -8.89 -19.07
CA GLY A 261 9.11 -7.90 -20.11
C GLY A 261 10.39 -7.10 -19.80
N GLU A 262 11.30 -7.01 -20.77
CA GLU A 262 12.54 -6.20 -20.66
C GLU A 262 12.24 -4.69 -20.70
N MET A 263 11.14 -4.31 -21.34
CA MET A 263 10.65 -2.95 -21.42
C MET A 263 9.34 -2.84 -20.63
N PRO A 264 9.05 -1.68 -20.03
CA PRO A 264 7.79 -1.50 -19.30
C PRO A 264 6.58 -1.59 -20.26
N GLN A 265 5.55 -2.31 -19.86
CA GLN A 265 4.29 -2.42 -20.59
C GLN A 265 3.33 -1.26 -20.25
N ILE A 266 3.50 -0.64 -19.09
CA ILE A 266 2.74 0.53 -18.67
C ILE A 266 3.75 1.61 -18.32
N ILE A 267 3.62 2.78 -18.93
CA ILE A 267 4.48 3.94 -18.72
C ILE A 267 3.56 5.15 -18.51
N GLY A 268 3.85 5.94 -17.48
CA GLY A 268 3.14 7.17 -17.18
C GLY A 268 3.77 8.42 -17.76
N THR A 269 3.36 9.54 -17.21
CA THR A 269 3.75 10.89 -17.64
C THR A 269 4.18 11.79 -16.48
N GLY A 270 4.31 11.22 -15.28
CA GLY A 270 4.70 11.90 -14.06
C GLY A 270 4.11 11.25 -12.83
N SER A 271 4.75 11.43 -11.69
CA SER A 271 4.30 10.84 -10.43
C SER A 271 2.94 11.39 -10.00
N GLU A 272 2.69 12.70 -10.14
CA GLU A 272 1.35 13.24 -9.80
C GLU A 272 0.26 12.67 -10.69
N ASP A 273 0.54 12.41 -11.96
CA ASP A 273 -0.40 11.81 -12.91
C ASP A 273 -0.70 10.36 -12.53
N TYR A 274 0.35 9.60 -12.14
CA TYR A 274 0.18 8.27 -11.58
C TYR A 274 -0.72 8.29 -10.35
N TYR A 275 -0.55 9.25 -9.44
CA TYR A 275 -1.39 9.41 -8.25
C TYR A 275 -2.68 10.19 -8.53
N LEU A 276 -3.09 10.31 -9.82
CA LEU A 276 -4.33 10.93 -10.31
C LEU A 276 -4.48 12.41 -9.90
N GLY A 277 -3.35 13.10 -9.72
CA GLY A 277 -3.27 14.54 -9.63
C GLY A 277 -3.06 15.16 -11.01
N ALA A 278 -2.70 16.41 -11.03
CA ALA A 278 -2.28 17.12 -12.24
C ALA A 278 -1.64 18.46 -11.86
N TRP A 279 -0.69 18.92 -12.68
CA TRP A 279 -0.10 20.26 -12.57
C TRP A 279 0.46 20.54 -11.19
N CYS A 280 1.33 19.64 -10.69
CA CYS A 280 1.96 19.68 -9.38
C CYS A 280 0.93 19.86 -8.24
N TYR A 281 -0.22 19.17 -8.33
CA TYR A 281 -1.38 19.38 -7.43
C TYR A 281 -1.79 20.86 -7.33
N ALA A 282 -1.82 21.57 -8.47
CA ALA A 282 -2.09 23.00 -8.62
C ALA A 282 -0.97 23.95 -8.11
N GLY A 283 0.27 23.45 -7.95
CA GLY A 283 1.44 24.24 -7.53
C GLY A 283 2.24 24.87 -8.65
N CYS A 284 2.22 24.33 -9.86
CA CYS A 284 3.03 24.80 -11.00
C CYS A 284 2.48 26.09 -11.69
N GLY A 285 2.03 27.07 -10.93
CA GLY A 285 1.56 28.36 -11.46
C GLY A 285 0.18 28.35 -12.13
N ILE A 286 -0.46 27.21 -12.27
CA ILE A 286 -1.80 27.04 -12.83
C ILE A 286 -2.75 26.63 -11.70
N ASN A 287 -2.86 27.47 -10.67
CA ASN A 287 -3.76 27.18 -9.57
C ASN A 287 -5.07 27.99 -9.70
N PRO A 288 -6.19 27.39 -10.19
CA PRO A 288 -7.47 28.08 -10.27
C PRO A 288 -8.11 28.33 -8.89
N PHE A 289 -7.56 27.73 -7.81
CA PHE A 289 -8.11 27.82 -6.46
C PHE A 289 -7.33 28.75 -5.53
N GLY A 290 -6.31 29.48 -6.03
CA GLY A 290 -5.47 30.38 -5.25
C GLY A 290 -4.07 29.84 -4.93
N ALA A 291 -3.33 30.49 -4.05
CA ALA A 291 -1.93 30.18 -3.79
C ALA A 291 -1.67 28.96 -2.88
N THR A 292 -2.72 28.31 -2.37
CA THR A 292 -2.59 27.17 -1.45
C THR A 292 -2.93 25.89 -2.17
N GLN A 293 -2.00 24.96 -2.24
CA GLN A 293 -2.27 23.62 -2.76
C GLN A 293 -3.16 22.87 -1.76
N PRO A 294 -4.37 22.43 -2.15
CA PRO A 294 -5.24 21.73 -1.22
C PRO A 294 -4.72 20.32 -0.95
N THR A 295 -4.77 19.91 0.33
CA THR A 295 -4.72 18.50 0.67
C THR A 295 -6.08 17.86 0.39
N PHE A 296 -6.09 16.61 -0.06
CA PHE A 296 -7.33 15.87 -0.30
C PHE A 296 -7.12 14.36 -0.08
N ALA A 297 -8.23 13.67 0.21
CA ALA A 297 -8.27 12.22 0.31
C ALA A 297 -9.59 11.74 -0.29
N PHE A 298 -9.51 11.00 -1.40
CA PHE A 298 -10.64 10.40 -2.07
C PHE A 298 -10.55 8.87 -1.96
N GLN A 299 -11.62 8.18 -2.30
CA GLN A 299 -11.69 6.73 -2.14
C GLN A 299 -10.52 5.99 -2.82
N ARG A 300 -10.05 6.44 -3.98
CA ARG A 300 -9.05 5.76 -4.82
C ARG A 300 -7.68 6.41 -4.85
N PHE A 301 -7.58 7.67 -4.51
CA PHE A 301 -6.33 8.43 -4.56
C PHE A 301 -6.38 9.65 -3.65
N GLY A 302 -5.22 10.17 -3.31
CA GLY A 302 -5.16 11.37 -2.50
C GLY A 302 -3.75 11.91 -2.30
N ASN A 303 -3.73 13.14 -1.81
CA ASN A 303 -2.56 13.87 -1.32
C ASN A 303 -2.90 14.51 0.03
N PRO A 304 -3.00 13.71 1.10
CA PRO A 304 -3.40 14.20 2.42
C PRO A 304 -2.30 14.98 3.17
N MET A 305 -1.04 14.91 2.70
CA MET A 305 0.07 15.70 3.23
C MET A 305 0.79 16.38 2.07
N ASN A 306 0.85 17.71 2.09
CA ASN A 306 1.45 18.54 1.05
C ASN A 306 2.39 19.57 1.69
N GLY A 307 3.69 19.39 1.49
CA GLY A 307 4.75 20.19 2.14
C GLY A 307 5.28 21.35 1.28
N GLY A 308 4.87 21.46 0.03
CA GLY A 308 5.43 22.45 -0.92
C GLY A 308 6.72 21.97 -1.59
N ASP A 309 7.49 22.89 -2.17
CA ASP A 309 8.56 22.59 -3.10
C ASP A 309 9.97 22.89 -2.56
N ASP A 310 10.08 23.28 -1.30
CA ASP A 310 11.37 23.56 -0.68
C ASP A 310 12.00 22.28 -0.10
N ARG A 311 13.32 22.28 0.06
CA ARG A 311 14.04 21.22 0.77
C ARG A 311 13.44 21.02 2.16
N GLY A 312 13.15 19.78 2.53
CA GLY A 312 12.50 19.40 3.77
C GLY A 312 10.99 19.26 3.67
N ALA A 313 10.41 19.55 2.52
CA ALA A 313 9.00 19.32 2.26
C ALA A 313 8.65 17.85 2.43
N LYS A 314 7.48 17.62 3.03
CA LYS A 314 6.94 16.30 3.36
C LYS A 314 5.66 16.06 2.57
N TRP A 315 5.60 14.94 1.88
CA TRP A 315 4.46 14.57 1.07
C TRP A 315 3.96 13.18 1.43
N MET A 316 2.68 12.98 1.29
CA MET A 316 2.08 11.65 1.22
C MET A 316 1.06 11.63 0.09
N VAL A 317 1.20 10.65 -0.78
CA VAL A 317 0.26 10.38 -1.86
C VAL A 317 -0.09 8.89 -1.86
N TYR A 318 -1.27 8.56 -2.39
CA TYR A 318 -1.67 7.17 -2.57
C TYR A 318 -2.53 6.98 -3.81
N ARG A 319 -2.48 5.77 -4.35
CA ARG A 319 -3.40 5.30 -5.39
C ARG A 319 -3.84 3.87 -5.11
N LEU A 320 -5.14 3.62 -5.24
CA LEU A 320 -5.75 2.29 -5.17
C LEU A 320 -6.36 1.95 -6.53
N HIS A 321 -5.93 0.82 -7.11
CA HIS A 321 -6.39 0.31 -8.41
C HIS A 321 -7.61 -0.61 -8.23
N THR A 322 -8.66 -0.14 -7.53
CA THR A 322 -9.82 -0.95 -7.17
C THR A 322 -10.63 -1.43 -8.37
N GLU A 323 -10.77 -0.58 -9.40
CA GLU A 323 -11.55 -0.89 -10.61
C GLU A 323 -10.69 -1.43 -11.76
N SER A 324 -9.38 -1.21 -11.69
CA SER A 324 -8.43 -1.60 -12.76
C SER A 324 -7.13 -2.15 -12.17
N PRO A 325 -7.18 -3.25 -11.42
CA PRO A 325 -5.97 -3.88 -10.89
C PRO A 325 -5.06 -4.34 -12.04
N ILE A 326 -3.75 -4.24 -11.83
CA ILE A 326 -2.76 -4.60 -12.85
C ILE A 326 -2.40 -6.06 -12.67
N THR A 327 -2.86 -6.91 -13.58
CA THR A 327 -2.71 -8.36 -13.51
C THR A 327 -1.36 -8.84 -14.02
N PHE A 328 -0.88 -9.95 -13.45
CA PHE A 328 0.31 -10.67 -13.90
C PHE A 328 0.09 -12.19 -13.76
N THR A 329 0.77 -12.97 -14.61
CA THR A 329 0.67 -14.44 -14.62
C THR A 329 1.98 -15.12 -14.22
N GLU A 330 3.11 -14.44 -14.35
CA GLU A 330 4.45 -14.93 -14.01
C GLU A 330 5.18 -13.99 -13.06
N SER A 331 5.13 -12.67 -13.32
CA SER A 331 5.81 -11.68 -12.48
C SER A 331 5.31 -10.27 -12.72
N ILE A 332 5.53 -9.40 -11.74
CA ILE A 332 5.35 -7.95 -11.87
C ILE A 332 6.49 -7.23 -11.17
N LYS A 333 6.93 -6.12 -11.76
CA LYS A 333 7.80 -5.13 -11.12
C LYS A 333 7.19 -3.75 -11.34
N VAL A 334 6.78 -3.10 -10.25
CA VAL A 334 6.21 -1.75 -10.23
C VAL A 334 7.31 -0.79 -9.81
N THR A 335 7.63 0.16 -10.68
CA THR A 335 8.68 1.15 -10.43
C THR A 335 8.18 2.56 -10.69
N ILE A 336 8.91 3.53 -10.16
CA ILE A 336 8.68 4.95 -10.42
C ILE A 336 10.03 5.67 -10.47
N GLU A 337 10.18 6.61 -11.38
CA GLU A 337 11.31 7.49 -11.39
C GLU A 337 11.28 8.46 -10.21
N HIS A 338 12.44 8.96 -9.80
CA HIS A 338 12.57 10.05 -8.84
C HIS A 338 13.04 11.33 -9.55
N GLY A 339 12.06 12.10 -10.03
CA GLY A 339 12.23 13.18 -11.00
C GLY A 339 12.48 12.66 -12.42
N HIS A 340 12.61 13.53 -13.41
CA HIS A 340 12.88 13.13 -14.80
C HIS A 340 14.12 12.23 -14.92
N GLY A 341 13.94 11.00 -15.40
CA GLY A 341 15.03 10.05 -15.60
C GLY A 341 15.89 9.82 -14.35
N ASN A 342 15.34 9.93 -13.16
CA ASN A 342 16.01 9.68 -11.88
C ASN A 342 17.07 10.76 -11.51
N HIS A 343 16.85 12.03 -11.82
CA HIS A 343 17.80 13.10 -11.47
C HIS A 343 17.71 13.56 -10.01
N ARG A 344 16.63 13.25 -9.27
CA ARG A 344 16.42 13.71 -7.89
C ARG A 344 16.91 12.69 -6.87
N ALA A 345 17.33 13.20 -5.71
CA ALA A 345 17.83 12.40 -4.59
C ALA A 345 16.96 12.54 -3.33
N ASP A 346 15.64 12.57 -3.48
CA ASP A 346 14.68 12.62 -2.37
C ASP A 346 14.54 11.25 -1.70
N ASN A 347 14.06 11.24 -0.48
CA ASN A 347 13.74 9.98 0.22
C ASN A 347 12.34 9.53 -0.13
N PHE A 348 12.22 8.27 -0.55
CA PHE A 348 10.97 7.60 -0.83
C PHE A 348 10.73 6.46 0.16
N TYR A 349 9.49 6.37 0.67
CA TYR A 349 9.03 5.31 1.55
C TYR A 349 7.68 4.84 1.03
N THR A 350 7.57 3.57 0.64
CA THR A 350 6.34 3.03 0.04
C THR A 350 5.89 1.74 0.71
N VAL A 351 4.57 1.48 0.63
CA VAL A 351 4.02 0.14 0.79
C VAL A 351 3.18 -0.15 -0.45
N GLY A 352 3.62 -1.16 -1.21
CA GLY A 352 2.85 -1.71 -2.33
C GLY A 352 1.90 -2.78 -1.83
N TYR A 353 0.66 -2.81 -2.35
CA TYR A 353 -0.39 -3.76 -2.00
C TYR A 353 -0.80 -4.57 -3.23
N TRP A 354 -0.94 -5.91 -3.06
CA TRP A 354 -1.35 -6.80 -4.14
C TRP A 354 -2.01 -8.07 -3.62
N TYR A 355 -2.59 -8.83 -4.53
CA TYR A 355 -3.06 -10.19 -4.27
C TYR A 355 -2.36 -11.15 -5.21
N GLN A 356 -1.94 -12.31 -4.68
CA GLN A 356 -1.37 -13.37 -5.50
C GLN A 356 -1.63 -14.76 -4.92
N THR A 357 -1.28 -15.77 -5.68
CA THR A 357 -1.24 -17.16 -5.21
C THR A 357 -0.06 -17.39 -4.27
N GLU A 358 -0.23 -18.26 -3.28
CA GLU A 358 0.86 -18.79 -2.46
C GLU A 358 1.41 -20.12 -3.04
N PRO A 359 2.69 -20.48 -2.78
CA PRO A 359 3.69 -19.72 -2.01
C PRO A 359 4.29 -18.55 -2.79
N HIS A 360 4.63 -17.47 -2.08
CA HIS A 360 5.33 -16.31 -2.64
C HIS A 360 6.86 -16.43 -2.48
N GLN A 361 7.62 -15.61 -3.23
CA GLN A 361 9.05 -15.44 -2.99
C GLN A 361 9.27 -14.59 -1.73
N PRO A 362 10.23 -14.97 -0.86
CA PRO A 362 10.54 -14.18 0.34
C PRO A 362 10.89 -12.73 0.00
N PHE A 363 10.39 -11.81 0.79
CA PHE A 363 10.72 -10.39 0.64
C PHE A 363 12.21 -10.12 0.91
N PRO A 364 12.82 -9.09 0.29
CA PRO A 364 14.08 -8.55 0.76
C PRO A 364 14.00 -8.19 2.24
N ALA A 365 15.13 -8.32 2.94
CA ALA A 365 15.19 -8.01 4.37
C ALA A 365 14.71 -6.57 4.64
N LEU A 366 13.87 -6.42 5.67
CA LEU A 366 13.45 -5.11 6.12
C LEU A 366 14.69 -4.30 6.54
N PRO A 367 14.82 -3.03 6.10
CA PRO A 367 15.93 -2.17 6.53
C PRO A 367 16.01 -2.07 8.04
N VAL A 368 17.21 -1.92 8.60
CA VAL A 368 17.39 -1.73 10.05
C VAL A 368 16.68 -0.48 10.54
N VAL A 369 16.33 -0.45 11.83
CA VAL A 369 15.54 0.65 12.43
C VAL A 369 16.11 2.02 12.12
N ALA A 370 17.44 2.19 12.26
CA ALA A 370 18.09 3.50 12.03
C ALA A 370 17.86 4.04 10.60
N ASP A 371 17.85 3.15 9.61
CA ASP A 371 17.68 3.53 8.21
C ASP A 371 16.22 3.85 7.87
N ARG A 372 15.28 3.34 8.67
CA ARG A 372 13.85 3.61 8.48
C ARG A 372 13.39 4.96 9.02
N ILE A 373 14.19 5.59 9.91
CA ILE A 373 13.83 6.89 10.50
C ILE A 373 14.00 7.99 9.44
N PRO A 374 12.94 8.74 9.11
CA PRO A 374 13.04 9.81 8.14
C PRO A 374 14.00 10.91 8.59
N GLN A 375 14.99 11.18 7.76
CA GLN A 375 15.97 12.26 7.98
C GLN A 375 16.36 12.90 6.67
N GLN A 376 16.71 14.18 6.70
CA GLN A 376 17.23 14.88 5.52
C GLN A 376 18.70 14.55 5.28
N PHE A 377 19.05 14.43 4.01
CA PHE A 377 20.43 14.27 3.54
C PHE A 377 20.88 15.49 2.75
N ASP A 378 22.15 15.80 2.79
CA ASP A 378 22.76 16.77 1.90
C ASP A 378 23.16 16.05 0.60
N THR A 379 22.31 16.16 -0.39
CA THR A 379 22.44 15.45 -1.67
C THR A 379 22.87 16.37 -2.82
N GLY A 380 23.18 17.64 -2.53
CA GLY A 380 23.41 18.66 -3.55
C GLY A 380 22.10 19.08 -4.25
N GLY A 381 22.22 19.84 -5.36
CA GLY A 381 21.08 20.37 -6.09
C GLY A 381 20.42 21.59 -5.41
N PRO A 382 19.27 22.09 -5.94
CA PRO A 382 18.61 23.28 -5.42
C PRO A 382 18.02 23.03 -4.03
N THR A 383 17.93 24.10 -3.22
CA THR A 383 17.35 24.05 -1.87
C THR A 383 15.98 24.72 -1.77
N LEU A 384 15.65 25.58 -2.72
CA LEU A 384 14.39 26.32 -2.80
C LEU A 384 13.63 25.90 -4.06
N GLY A 385 12.31 25.88 -3.96
CA GLY A 385 11.43 25.74 -5.11
C GLY A 385 11.56 26.96 -6.02
N LYS A 386 11.52 26.74 -7.31
CA LYS A 386 11.44 27.84 -8.28
C LYS A 386 9.98 28.28 -8.35
N ARG A 387 9.68 29.43 -7.78
CA ARG A 387 8.33 30.04 -7.79
C ARG A 387 8.06 30.79 -9.07
#